data_e11dbb5fd252e6b3eda797b92f604dc2
#
_entry.id   e11dbb5fd252e6b3eda797b92f604dc2
#
_cell.length_a   1.000
_cell.length_b   1.000
_cell.length_c   1.000
_cell.angle_alpha   90.00
_cell.angle_beta   90.00
_cell.angle_gamma   90.00
#
_symmetry.space_group_name_H-M   'P 1'
#
loop_
_entity.id
_entity.type
_entity.pdbx_description
1 polymer ?
#
loop_
_entity_poly.entity_id
_entity_poly.type
_entity_poly.pdbx_seq_one_letter_code
_entity_poly.pdbx_strand_id
1 'polypeptide(L)'
;ELGPQATQRGSEDAPNRLRFDFQWSKAPAKSVISAVEERVNDKLRDNLAVTTKEMKFDDAIALGAMHLFGEKYGDIVRVVSIGEDGWSRELCGGTHVDHVGKIGMVNILSEASIGSGVRRVDAVVGQGAYDFNAREHALVSQLSDKLNARPDELAERVNALLAKLKESDRRLASMYESQLAASVPALVADTKNSAAPVKVAVKNVGHFGAVDALRKTVLDVRAQLGEDAPVVVALAGVNEDDKPMVAVATNEAARKAGIKAGDLVRGAAKVLGGGGG
;
A
#
# COMPACT_ATOMS: atom_id res chain seq x y z
N GLU A 1 24.34 -11.09 13.32
CA GLU A 1 23.80 -10.74 12.01
C GLU A 1 24.30 -9.37 11.53
N LEU A 2 24.21 -8.33 12.35
CA LEU A 2 24.67 -6.98 12.02
C LEU A 2 26.15 -6.73 12.38
N GLY A 3 26.73 -7.58 13.23
CA GLY A 3 28.10 -7.45 13.70
C GLY A 3 28.23 -6.63 14.99
N PRO A 4 29.49 -6.50 15.51
CA PRO A 4 29.73 -5.97 16.85
C PRO A 4 29.43 -4.47 17.02
N GLN A 5 29.18 -3.76 15.94
CA GLN A 5 28.81 -2.33 15.99
C GLN A 5 27.32 -2.11 16.34
N ALA A 6 26.48 -3.14 16.25
CA ALA A 6 25.09 -3.09 16.64
C ALA A 6 24.96 -3.23 18.15
N THR A 7 25.23 -2.15 18.88
CA THR A 7 25.20 -2.11 20.34
C THR A 7 23.84 -1.62 20.84
N GLN A 8 23.41 -2.14 22.01
CA GLN A 8 22.17 -1.69 22.66
C GLN A 8 22.23 -0.21 23.01
N ARG A 9 21.10 0.49 22.82
CA ARG A 9 20.90 1.90 23.22
C ARG A 9 19.72 2.08 24.17
N GLY A 10 18.90 1.06 24.32
CA GLY A 10 17.80 1.00 25.26
C GLY A 10 16.97 -0.25 25.03
N SER A 11 16.19 -0.63 26.02
CA SER A 11 15.23 -1.71 25.93
C SER A 11 14.03 -1.46 26.86
N GLU A 12 12.94 -2.11 26.55
CA GLU A 12 11.76 -2.18 27.43
C GLU A 12 11.22 -3.60 27.35
N ASP A 13 11.25 -4.26 28.48
CA ASP A 13 10.67 -5.58 28.67
C ASP A 13 9.37 -5.43 29.43
N ALA A 14 8.27 -5.78 28.77
CA ALA A 14 6.92 -5.73 29.36
C ALA A 14 6.24 -7.09 29.16
N PRO A 15 5.18 -7.39 29.92
CA PRO A 15 4.42 -8.60 29.69
C PRO A 15 4.01 -8.72 28.21
N ASN A 16 4.41 -9.83 27.57
CA ASN A 16 4.12 -10.15 26.16
C ASN A 16 4.74 -9.24 25.10
N ARG A 17 5.60 -8.30 25.47
CA ARG A 17 6.22 -7.35 24.55
C ARG A 17 7.70 -7.10 24.88
N LEU A 18 8.49 -6.92 23.82
CA LEU A 18 9.87 -6.48 23.86
C LEU A 18 10.04 -5.28 22.91
N ARG A 19 10.72 -4.24 23.40
CA ARG A 19 11.26 -3.17 22.57
C ARG A 19 12.77 -3.15 22.75
N PHE A 20 13.51 -3.10 21.63
CA PHE A 20 14.97 -3.09 21.66
C PHE A 20 15.51 -2.02 20.71
N ASP A 21 16.25 -1.07 21.29
CA ASP A 21 16.90 0.03 20.58
C ASP A 21 18.40 -0.28 20.42
N PHE A 22 18.92 -0.11 19.20
CA PHE A 22 20.31 -0.44 18.89
C PHE A 22 20.95 0.57 17.94
N GLN A 23 22.26 0.70 18.04
CA GLN A 23 23.06 1.57 17.19
C GLN A 23 23.14 0.99 15.77
N TRP A 24 22.57 1.66 14.80
CA TRP A 24 22.70 1.31 13.40
C TRP A 24 22.24 2.46 12.49
N SER A 25 23.00 2.77 11.43
CA SER A 25 22.77 3.97 10.63
C SER A 25 21.78 3.78 9.48
N LYS A 26 21.60 2.53 9.02
CA LYS A 26 20.74 2.20 7.85
C LYS A 26 19.65 1.22 8.27
N ALA A 27 18.53 1.19 7.52
CA ALA A 27 17.55 0.15 7.72
C ALA A 27 18.16 -1.23 7.40
N PRO A 28 18.13 -2.19 8.34
CA PRO A 28 18.50 -3.56 8.03
C PRO A 28 17.62 -4.12 6.93
N ALA A 29 18.17 -4.99 6.09
CA ALA A 29 17.34 -5.71 5.10
C ALA A 29 16.32 -6.60 5.82
N LYS A 30 15.15 -6.78 5.23
CA LYS A 30 14.11 -7.66 5.80
C LYS A 30 14.62 -9.08 6.08
N SER A 31 15.49 -9.60 5.22
CA SER A 31 16.15 -10.91 5.41
C SER A 31 17.02 -10.97 6.67
N VAL A 32 17.66 -9.87 7.05
CA VAL A 32 18.45 -9.79 8.29
C VAL A 32 17.54 -9.84 9.51
N ILE A 33 16.42 -9.10 9.48
CA ILE A 33 15.43 -9.13 10.58
C ILE A 33 14.84 -10.53 10.73
N SER A 34 14.47 -11.19 9.62
CA SER A 34 13.99 -12.58 9.65
C SER A 34 15.04 -13.55 10.19
N ALA A 35 16.30 -13.39 9.81
CA ALA A 35 17.40 -14.24 10.31
C ALA A 35 17.64 -14.01 11.82
N VAL A 36 17.47 -12.78 12.32
CA VAL A 36 17.53 -12.48 13.76
C VAL A 36 16.39 -13.18 14.50
N GLU A 37 15.16 -13.05 14.01
CA GLU A 37 13.98 -13.70 14.60
C GLU A 37 14.13 -15.23 14.64
N GLU A 38 14.55 -15.83 13.53
CA GLU A 38 14.80 -17.27 13.44
C GLU A 38 15.85 -17.70 14.46
N ARG A 39 17.00 -17.00 14.51
CA ARG A 39 18.10 -17.33 15.43
C ARG A 39 17.71 -17.18 16.90
N VAL A 40 16.92 -16.17 17.24
CA VAL A 40 16.37 -16.01 18.60
C VAL A 40 15.47 -17.20 18.95
N ASN A 41 14.54 -17.53 18.09
CA ASN A 41 13.62 -18.64 18.33
C ASN A 41 14.33 -20.00 18.37
N ASP A 42 15.42 -20.19 17.60
CA ASP A 42 16.27 -21.38 17.71
C ASP A 42 16.86 -21.49 19.11
N LYS A 43 17.41 -20.41 19.64
CA LYS A 43 17.99 -20.40 20.99
C LYS A 43 16.95 -20.60 22.10
N LEU A 44 15.74 -20.10 21.89
CA LEU A 44 14.62 -20.37 22.80
C LEU A 44 14.26 -21.87 22.80
N ARG A 45 14.26 -22.54 21.64
CA ARG A 45 14.04 -23.99 21.51
C ARG A 45 15.16 -24.83 22.12
N ASP A 46 16.41 -24.36 22.04
CA ASP A 46 17.56 -25.02 22.71
C ASP A 46 17.40 -25.04 24.25
N ASN A 47 16.50 -24.20 24.78
CA ASN A 47 16.18 -24.10 26.21
C ASN A 47 17.43 -23.95 27.10
N LEU A 48 18.36 -23.08 26.67
CA LEU A 48 19.62 -22.86 27.35
C LEU A 48 19.41 -22.37 28.79
N ALA A 49 20.26 -22.85 29.71
CA ALA A 49 20.27 -22.38 31.09
C ALA A 49 20.77 -20.94 31.19
N VAL A 50 20.13 -20.17 32.05
CA VAL A 50 20.53 -18.79 32.38
C VAL A 50 21.11 -18.78 33.79
N THR A 51 22.38 -18.42 33.91
CA THR A 51 23.11 -18.39 35.18
C THR A 51 23.55 -16.96 35.49
N THR A 52 23.65 -16.69 36.79
CA THR A 52 24.10 -15.39 37.29
C THR A 52 25.26 -15.57 38.27
N LYS A 53 26.33 -14.78 38.10
CA LYS A 53 27.46 -14.77 39.01
C LYS A 53 27.92 -13.34 39.29
N GLU A 54 28.27 -13.07 40.53
CA GLU A 54 28.97 -11.83 40.91
C GLU A 54 30.47 -12.06 40.84
N MET A 55 31.18 -11.11 40.25
CA MET A 55 32.63 -11.15 40.10
C MET A 55 33.21 -9.74 39.95
N LYS A 56 34.56 -9.62 40.01
CA LYS A 56 35.22 -8.34 39.72
C LYS A 56 34.94 -7.91 38.27
N PHE A 57 34.86 -6.60 38.06
CA PHE A 57 34.62 -6.02 36.74
C PHE A 57 35.65 -6.50 35.69
N ASP A 58 36.95 -6.45 36.07
CA ASP A 58 38.00 -6.87 35.16
C ASP A 58 37.93 -8.37 34.78
N ASP A 59 37.52 -9.22 35.72
CA ASP A 59 37.31 -10.65 35.47
C ASP A 59 36.13 -10.86 34.52
N ALA A 60 35.05 -10.08 34.66
CA ALA A 60 33.87 -10.13 33.77
C ALA A 60 34.24 -9.72 32.33
N ILE A 61 35.05 -8.67 32.17
CA ILE A 61 35.56 -8.22 30.87
C ILE A 61 36.46 -9.26 30.23
N ALA A 62 37.37 -9.86 31.04
CA ALA A 62 38.24 -10.95 30.58
C ALA A 62 37.44 -12.18 30.08
N LEU A 63 36.27 -12.46 30.64
CA LEU A 63 35.33 -13.48 30.18
C LEU A 63 34.54 -13.09 28.93
N GLY A 64 34.72 -11.86 28.41
CA GLY A 64 33.99 -11.35 27.23
C GLY A 64 32.58 -10.91 27.53
N ALA A 65 32.26 -10.53 28.77
CA ALA A 65 30.91 -10.02 29.08
C ALA A 65 30.64 -8.67 28.39
N MET A 66 29.52 -8.56 27.71
CA MET A 66 29.04 -7.29 27.12
C MET A 66 28.62 -6.33 28.23
N HIS A 67 28.90 -5.06 28.03
CA HIS A 67 28.52 -3.98 28.95
C HIS A 67 28.13 -2.74 28.16
N LEU A 68 27.29 -1.91 28.75
CA LEU A 68 26.85 -0.67 28.11
C LEU A 68 27.97 0.38 28.17
N PHE A 69 28.30 0.94 27.02
CA PHE A 69 29.32 1.98 26.93
C PHE A 69 28.83 3.28 27.60
N GLY A 70 29.69 3.80 28.52
CA GLY A 70 29.40 5.06 29.22
C GLY A 70 28.68 4.89 30.56
N GLU A 71 28.29 3.69 30.96
CA GLU A 71 27.84 3.40 32.33
C GLU A 71 28.98 3.23 33.29
N LYS A 72 28.77 3.65 34.55
CA LYS A 72 29.76 3.45 35.64
C LYS A 72 29.42 2.17 36.38
N TYR A 73 30.31 1.23 36.37
CA TYR A 73 30.23 -0.02 37.10
C TYR A 73 31.03 0.02 38.38
N GLY A 74 30.58 -0.66 39.42
CA GLY A 74 31.34 -0.87 40.65
C GLY A 74 32.45 -1.93 40.46
N ASP A 75 33.28 -2.14 41.52
CA ASP A 75 34.36 -3.15 41.50
C ASP A 75 33.79 -4.58 41.33
N ILE A 76 32.61 -4.84 41.86
CA ILE A 76 31.88 -6.11 41.72
C ILE A 76 30.66 -5.89 40.83
N VAL A 77 30.51 -6.75 39.84
CA VAL A 77 29.45 -6.71 38.85
C VAL A 77 28.72 -8.06 38.77
N ARG A 78 27.46 -8.01 38.38
CA ARG A 78 26.64 -9.18 38.16
C ARG A 78 26.68 -9.56 36.68
N VAL A 79 27.21 -10.73 36.37
CA VAL A 79 27.26 -11.29 35.01
C VAL A 79 26.14 -12.29 34.85
N VAL A 80 25.33 -12.08 33.82
CA VAL A 80 24.32 -13.02 33.36
C VAL A 80 24.85 -13.76 32.16
N SER A 81 24.85 -15.10 32.21
CA SER A 81 25.35 -15.97 31.15
C SER A 81 24.24 -16.88 30.67
N ILE A 82 24.12 -17.04 29.34
CA ILE A 82 23.18 -17.92 28.68
C ILE A 82 23.95 -19.03 27.96
N GLY A 83 23.64 -20.29 28.28
CA GLY A 83 24.35 -21.48 27.80
C GLY A 83 25.61 -21.78 28.61
N GLU A 84 25.98 -23.06 28.69
CA GLU A 84 27.14 -23.54 29.45
C GLU A 84 28.45 -22.99 28.89
N ASP A 85 28.56 -22.87 27.58
CA ASP A 85 29.69 -22.29 26.85
C ASP A 85 29.70 -20.75 26.89
N GLY A 86 28.65 -20.10 27.48
CA GLY A 86 28.47 -18.66 27.50
C GLY A 86 28.19 -18.09 26.11
N TRP A 87 27.27 -18.67 25.41
CA TRP A 87 26.76 -18.16 24.12
C TRP A 87 26.42 -16.67 24.17
N SER A 88 25.85 -16.18 25.29
CA SER A 88 25.71 -14.76 25.60
C SER A 88 26.16 -14.51 27.04
N ARG A 89 26.89 -13.41 27.25
CA ARG A 89 27.29 -12.91 28.58
C ARG A 89 27.14 -11.41 28.62
N GLU A 90 26.44 -10.92 29.65
CA GLU A 90 26.15 -9.49 29.79
C GLU A 90 26.26 -9.05 31.26
N LEU A 91 26.65 -7.80 31.48
CA LEU A 91 26.49 -7.15 32.78
C LEU A 91 25.03 -6.68 32.89
N CYS A 92 24.25 -7.33 33.74
CA CYS A 92 22.84 -6.99 33.90
C CYS A 92 22.39 -7.15 35.34
N GLY A 93 21.76 -6.08 35.88
CA GLY A 93 21.15 -6.06 37.21
C GLY A 93 19.68 -6.53 37.24
N GLY A 94 19.06 -6.78 36.10
CA GLY A 94 17.65 -7.17 35.98
C GLY A 94 17.36 -8.58 36.46
N THR A 95 16.04 -8.93 36.47
CA THR A 95 15.56 -10.30 36.72
C THR A 95 15.56 -11.09 35.44
N HIS A 96 15.90 -12.37 35.52
CA HIS A 96 15.97 -13.28 34.38
C HIS A 96 15.22 -14.58 34.65
N VAL A 97 14.75 -15.22 33.60
CA VAL A 97 14.30 -16.63 33.65
C VAL A 97 15.52 -17.53 33.93
N ASP A 98 15.32 -18.70 34.49
CA ASP A 98 16.37 -19.70 34.70
C ASP A 98 16.70 -20.51 33.43
N HIS A 99 15.78 -20.57 32.45
CA HIS A 99 15.95 -21.17 31.14
C HIS A 99 15.24 -20.35 30.06
N VAL A 100 15.90 -20.11 28.93
CA VAL A 100 15.38 -19.26 27.87
C VAL A 100 14.09 -19.78 27.23
N GLY A 101 13.85 -21.10 27.24
CA GLY A 101 12.64 -21.71 26.72
C GLY A 101 11.36 -21.27 27.45
N LYS A 102 11.46 -20.78 28.70
CA LYS A 102 10.31 -20.20 29.42
C LYS A 102 9.79 -18.90 28.84
N ILE A 103 10.55 -18.22 27.99
CA ILE A 103 10.11 -17.03 27.26
C ILE A 103 9.07 -17.40 26.19
N GLY A 104 9.16 -18.61 25.65
CA GLY A 104 8.28 -19.10 24.57
C GLY A 104 8.77 -18.65 23.20
N MET A 105 7.89 -18.06 22.42
CA MET A 105 8.18 -17.57 21.07
C MET A 105 8.38 -16.06 21.05
N VAL A 106 9.18 -15.58 20.09
CA VAL A 106 9.36 -14.16 19.77
C VAL A 106 8.97 -13.93 18.32
N ASN A 107 8.11 -12.94 18.06
CA ASN A 107 7.83 -12.43 16.72
C ASN A 107 8.20 -10.95 16.63
N ILE A 108 9.05 -10.59 15.70
CA ILE A 108 9.42 -9.21 15.42
C ILE A 108 8.32 -8.57 14.58
N LEU A 109 7.66 -7.54 15.11
CA LEU A 109 6.55 -6.86 14.45
C LEU A 109 7.01 -5.76 13.51
N SER A 110 8.04 -4.99 13.94
CA SER A 110 8.50 -3.84 13.18
C SER A 110 9.94 -3.50 13.49
N GLU A 111 10.55 -2.78 12.56
CA GLU A 111 11.86 -2.15 12.68
C GLU A 111 11.77 -0.73 12.12
N ALA A 112 12.23 0.28 12.89
CA ALA A 112 12.14 1.68 12.50
C ALA A 112 13.31 2.52 13.02
N SER A 113 13.56 3.67 12.39
CA SER A 113 14.47 4.69 12.92
C SER A 113 13.79 5.49 14.02
N ILE A 114 14.48 5.70 15.14
CA ILE A 114 13.99 6.55 16.25
C ILE A 114 14.88 7.77 16.50
N GLY A 115 15.94 7.92 15.72
CA GLY A 115 16.87 9.04 15.82
C GLY A 115 18.09 8.84 14.92
N SER A 116 19.02 9.77 14.95
CA SER A 116 20.26 9.68 14.15
C SER A 116 21.10 8.47 14.59
N GLY A 117 21.20 7.47 13.72
CA GLY A 117 22.02 6.28 13.97
C GLY A 117 21.45 5.31 15.01
N VAL A 118 20.17 5.45 15.40
CA VAL A 118 19.51 4.54 16.33
C VAL A 118 18.26 3.94 15.69
N ARG A 119 18.16 2.63 15.79
CA ARG A 119 17.05 1.84 15.27
C ARG A 119 16.33 1.13 16.41
N ARG A 120 15.05 0.88 16.23
CA ARG A 120 14.17 0.19 17.18
C ARG A 120 13.57 -1.04 16.54
N VAL A 121 13.58 -2.14 17.27
CA VAL A 121 12.77 -3.32 16.99
C VAL A 121 11.68 -3.41 18.06
N ASP A 122 10.45 -3.58 17.62
CA ASP A 122 9.31 -3.96 18.44
C ASP A 122 8.97 -5.43 18.18
N ALA A 123 8.80 -6.20 19.25
CA ALA A 123 8.48 -7.61 19.19
C ALA A 123 7.42 -7.99 20.22
N VAL A 124 6.69 -9.07 19.95
CA VAL A 124 5.83 -9.76 20.91
C VAL A 124 6.48 -11.06 21.33
N VAL A 125 6.23 -11.44 22.58
CA VAL A 125 6.86 -12.61 23.20
C VAL A 125 5.82 -13.49 23.90
N GLY A 126 6.11 -14.78 24.04
CA GLY A 126 5.29 -15.72 24.80
C GLY A 126 3.82 -15.74 24.34
N GLN A 127 2.91 -15.46 25.29
CA GLN A 127 1.47 -15.41 24.99
C GLN A 127 1.14 -14.36 23.92
N GLY A 128 1.79 -13.20 23.94
CA GLY A 128 1.58 -12.15 22.92
C GLY A 128 1.96 -12.62 21.51
N ALA A 129 3.03 -13.41 21.37
CA ALA A 129 3.42 -14.01 20.10
C ALA A 129 2.42 -15.08 19.64
N TYR A 130 1.92 -15.91 20.56
CA TYR A 130 0.87 -16.86 20.26
C TYR A 130 -0.41 -16.18 19.77
N ASP A 131 -0.88 -15.16 20.48
CA ASP A 131 -2.09 -14.42 20.11
C ASP A 131 -1.95 -13.70 18.77
N PHE A 132 -0.76 -13.19 18.46
CA PHE A 132 -0.45 -12.59 17.17
C PHE A 132 -0.58 -13.61 16.05
N ASN A 133 0.11 -14.75 16.17
CA ASN A 133 0.06 -15.83 15.17
C ASN A 133 -1.36 -16.42 15.01
N ALA A 134 -2.10 -16.55 16.11
CA ALA A 134 -3.49 -17.04 16.07
C ALA A 134 -4.39 -16.09 15.26
N ARG A 135 -4.23 -14.77 15.42
CA ARG A 135 -4.97 -13.78 14.62
C ARG A 135 -4.60 -13.83 13.14
N GLU A 136 -3.30 -13.93 12.83
CA GLU A 136 -2.86 -14.07 11.43
C GLU A 136 -3.40 -15.36 10.79
N HIS A 137 -3.34 -16.48 11.51
CA HIS A 137 -3.90 -17.74 11.05
C HIS A 137 -5.41 -17.64 10.78
N ALA A 138 -6.16 -17.01 11.68
CA ALA A 138 -7.59 -16.80 11.50
C ALA A 138 -7.89 -15.92 10.27
N LEU A 139 -7.11 -14.87 10.04
CA LEU A 139 -7.25 -13.99 8.87
C LEU A 139 -6.95 -14.75 7.58
N VAL A 140 -5.88 -15.53 7.54
CA VAL A 140 -5.54 -16.37 6.38
C VAL A 140 -6.64 -17.39 6.09
N SER A 141 -7.20 -18.04 7.13
CA SER A 141 -8.33 -18.97 6.98
C SER A 141 -9.56 -18.29 6.39
N GLN A 142 -9.92 -17.10 6.89
CA GLN A 142 -11.04 -16.33 6.34
C GLN A 142 -10.84 -15.94 4.87
N LEU A 143 -9.61 -15.57 4.49
CA LEU A 143 -9.29 -15.26 3.09
C LEU A 143 -9.36 -16.50 2.21
N SER A 144 -8.86 -17.64 2.70
CA SER A 144 -8.95 -18.94 2.02
C SER A 144 -10.39 -19.33 1.72
N ASP A 145 -11.27 -19.20 2.71
CA ASP A 145 -12.71 -19.48 2.55
C ASP A 145 -13.36 -18.54 1.54
N LYS A 146 -13.12 -17.23 1.65
CA LYS A 146 -13.69 -16.22 0.74
C LYS A 146 -13.24 -16.39 -0.71
N LEU A 147 -11.99 -16.77 -0.90
CA LEU A 147 -11.39 -16.89 -2.24
C LEU A 147 -11.48 -18.33 -2.79
N ASN A 148 -11.97 -19.25 -1.98
CA ASN A 148 -12.00 -20.69 -2.27
C ASN A 148 -10.62 -21.15 -2.82
N ALA A 149 -9.57 -20.90 -2.02
CA ALA A 149 -8.19 -21.18 -2.35
C ALA A 149 -7.44 -21.63 -1.10
N ARG A 150 -6.41 -22.47 -1.25
CA ARG A 150 -5.54 -22.84 -0.13
C ARG A 150 -4.65 -21.64 0.27
N PRO A 151 -4.14 -21.60 1.52
CA PRO A 151 -3.27 -20.53 1.99
C PRO A 151 -2.08 -20.22 1.07
N ASP A 152 -1.43 -21.23 0.55
CA ASP A 152 -0.29 -21.14 -0.37
C ASP A 152 -0.67 -20.61 -1.77
N GLU A 153 -1.94 -20.70 -2.16
CA GLU A 153 -2.48 -20.23 -3.45
C GLU A 153 -3.09 -18.82 -3.38
N LEU A 154 -3.25 -18.23 -2.19
CA LEU A 154 -3.96 -16.96 -2.01
C LEU A 154 -3.38 -15.83 -2.85
N ALA A 155 -2.05 -15.69 -2.88
CA ALA A 155 -1.38 -14.63 -3.64
C ALA A 155 -1.65 -14.76 -5.15
N GLU A 156 -1.59 -15.97 -5.69
CA GLU A 156 -1.89 -16.23 -7.10
C GLU A 156 -3.37 -15.98 -7.41
N ARG A 157 -4.27 -16.41 -6.50
CA ARG A 157 -5.71 -16.20 -6.64
C ARG A 157 -6.08 -14.71 -6.68
N VAL A 158 -5.47 -13.90 -5.81
CA VAL A 158 -5.66 -12.44 -5.81
C VAL A 158 -5.16 -11.82 -7.12
N ASN A 159 -3.97 -12.20 -7.58
CA ASN A 159 -3.43 -11.73 -8.85
C ASN A 159 -4.34 -12.08 -10.03
N ALA A 160 -4.87 -13.30 -10.07
CA ALA A 160 -5.81 -13.72 -11.11
C ALA A 160 -7.12 -12.91 -11.09
N LEU A 161 -7.64 -12.59 -9.90
CA LEU A 161 -8.83 -11.74 -9.75
C LEU A 161 -8.58 -10.30 -10.22
N LEU A 162 -7.43 -9.73 -9.88
CA LEU A 162 -7.04 -8.39 -10.34
C LEU A 162 -6.87 -8.34 -11.86
N ALA A 163 -6.28 -9.37 -12.47
CA ALA A 163 -6.15 -9.48 -13.91
C ALA A 163 -7.53 -9.59 -14.59
N LYS A 164 -8.44 -10.41 -14.03
CA LYS A 164 -9.80 -10.56 -14.52
C LYS A 164 -10.60 -9.25 -14.41
N LEU A 165 -10.46 -8.52 -13.32
CA LEU A 165 -11.08 -7.21 -13.14
C LEU A 165 -10.61 -6.23 -14.22
N LYS A 166 -9.30 -6.11 -14.41
CA LYS A 166 -8.71 -5.24 -15.45
C LYS A 166 -9.18 -5.59 -16.86
N GLU A 167 -9.33 -6.87 -17.16
CA GLU A 167 -9.87 -7.32 -18.45
C GLU A 167 -11.36 -6.98 -18.61
N SER A 168 -12.12 -7.13 -17.52
CA SER A 168 -13.54 -6.75 -17.50
C SER A 168 -13.73 -5.25 -17.75
N ASP A 169 -12.93 -4.41 -17.11
CA ASP A 169 -12.96 -2.95 -17.28
C ASP A 169 -12.61 -2.56 -18.73
N ARG A 170 -11.62 -3.22 -19.33
CA ARG A 170 -11.25 -3.02 -20.74
C ARG A 170 -12.39 -3.38 -21.68
N ARG A 171 -13.06 -4.51 -21.45
CA ARG A 171 -14.22 -4.92 -22.26
C ARG A 171 -15.37 -3.93 -22.14
N LEU A 172 -15.63 -3.48 -20.94
CA LEU A 172 -16.68 -2.48 -20.67
C LEU A 172 -16.39 -1.17 -21.42
N ALA A 173 -15.16 -0.65 -21.34
CA ALA A 173 -14.71 0.54 -22.06
C ALA A 173 -14.87 0.36 -23.59
N SER A 174 -14.44 -0.78 -24.14
CA SER A 174 -14.59 -1.10 -25.57
C SER A 174 -16.07 -1.18 -26.00
N MET A 175 -16.93 -1.73 -25.17
CA MET A 175 -18.37 -1.77 -25.43
C MET A 175 -18.98 -0.36 -25.49
N TYR A 176 -18.62 0.52 -24.53
CA TYR A 176 -19.08 1.91 -24.54
C TYR A 176 -18.59 2.67 -25.78
N GLU A 177 -17.30 2.53 -26.14
CA GLU A 177 -16.76 3.13 -27.35
C GLU A 177 -17.50 2.66 -28.61
N SER A 178 -17.77 1.36 -28.72
CA SER A 178 -18.50 0.78 -29.86
C SER A 178 -19.95 1.30 -29.91
N GLN A 179 -20.60 1.40 -28.78
CA GLN A 179 -21.98 1.94 -28.68
C GLN A 179 -22.02 3.43 -29.08
N LEU A 180 -21.05 4.22 -28.63
CA LEU A 180 -20.90 5.61 -29.01
C LEU A 180 -20.71 5.74 -30.53
N ALA A 181 -19.77 5.00 -31.09
CA ALA A 181 -19.50 5.00 -32.53
C ALA A 181 -20.72 4.59 -33.37
N ALA A 182 -21.46 3.57 -32.94
CA ALA A 182 -22.66 3.11 -33.59
C ALA A 182 -23.78 4.17 -33.57
N SER A 183 -23.78 5.10 -32.63
CA SER A 183 -24.78 6.18 -32.55
C SER A 183 -24.52 7.33 -33.53
N VAL A 184 -23.29 7.46 -34.08
CA VAL A 184 -22.88 8.58 -34.94
C VAL A 184 -23.70 8.68 -36.25
N PRO A 185 -23.90 7.60 -37.03
CA PRO A 185 -24.60 7.71 -38.30
C PRO A 185 -26.04 8.20 -38.16
N ALA A 186 -26.78 7.69 -37.16
CA ALA A 186 -28.14 8.13 -36.89
C ALA A 186 -28.19 9.61 -36.49
N LEU A 187 -27.31 10.03 -35.58
CA LEU A 187 -27.24 11.42 -35.14
C LEU A 187 -26.90 12.39 -36.29
N VAL A 188 -26.01 11.98 -37.17
CA VAL A 188 -25.64 12.76 -38.36
C VAL A 188 -26.84 12.85 -39.34
N ALA A 189 -27.53 11.75 -39.61
CA ALA A 189 -28.68 11.72 -40.50
C ALA A 189 -29.83 12.60 -39.99
N ASP A 190 -30.19 12.46 -38.71
CA ASP A 190 -31.23 13.26 -38.06
C ASP A 190 -30.90 14.77 -38.11
N THR A 191 -29.66 15.12 -37.89
CA THR A 191 -29.21 16.52 -37.90
C THR A 191 -29.17 17.09 -39.33
N LYS A 192 -28.77 16.32 -40.35
CA LYS A 192 -28.78 16.75 -41.76
C LYS A 192 -30.19 17.01 -42.27
N ASN A 193 -31.14 16.21 -41.87
CA ASN A 193 -32.53 16.33 -42.28
C ASN A 193 -33.26 17.51 -41.63
N SER A 194 -32.70 18.17 -40.64
CA SER A 194 -33.28 19.34 -40.01
C SER A 194 -33.33 20.52 -41.00
N ALA A 195 -34.44 21.21 -41.10
CA ALA A 195 -34.62 22.42 -41.93
C ALA A 195 -34.10 23.70 -41.25
N ALA A 196 -33.59 23.62 -40.04
CA ALA A 196 -33.11 24.76 -39.29
C ALA A 196 -31.87 25.42 -39.93
N PRO A 197 -31.73 26.75 -39.84
CA PRO A 197 -30.57 27.47 -40.40
C PRO A 197 -29.25 27.15 -39.67
N VAL A 198 -29.33 26.69 -38.43
CA VAL A 198 -28.21 26.12 -37.65
C VAL A 198 -28.49 24.64 -37.45
N LYS A 199 -27.56 23.80 -37.83
CA LYS A 199 -27.63 22.35 -37.60
C LYS A 199 -27.19 22.03 -36.20
N VAL A 200 -28.08 21.51 -35.37
CA VAL A 200 -27.82 21.23 -33.95
C VAL A 200 -28.00 19.75 -33.67
N ALA A 201 -26.94 19.08 -33.30
CA ALA A 201 -26.89 17.70 -32.83
C ALA A 201 -26.74 17.66 -31.32
N VAL A 202 -27.78 17.32 -30.59
CA VAL A 202 -27.72 17.19 -29.11
C VAL A 202 -28.21 15.79 -28.72
N LYS A 203 -27.41 15.09 -27.90
CA LYS A 203 -27.79 13.77 -27.41
C LYS A 203 -27.22 13.49 -26.04
N ASN A 204 -28.04 12.88 -25.18
CA ASN A 204 -27.53 12.18 -24.01
C ASN A 204 -27.13 10.76 -24.45
N VAL A 205 -25.85 10.44 -24.33
CA VAL A 205 -25.28 9.16 -24.77
C VAL A 205 -25.24 8.10 -23.65
N GLY A 206 -25.73 8.44 -22.46
CA GLY A 206 -25.66 7.56 -21.29
C GLY A 206 -24.23 7.39 -20.77
N HIS A 207 -23.87 6.19 -20.42
CA HIS A 207 -22.47 5.88 -20.06
C HIS A 207 -21.62 5.78 -21.35
N PHE A 208 -20.42 6.40 -21.33
CA PHE A 208 -19.58 6.51 -22.53
C PHE A 208 -18.11 6.09 -22.32
N GLY A 209 -17.73 5.65 -21.12
CA GLY A 209 -16.34 5.27 -20.82
C GLY A 209 -15.41 6.48 -20.69
N ALA A 210 -14.28 6.45 -21.39
CA ALA A 210 -13.25 7.48 -21.29
C ALA A 210 -13.68 8.83 -21.89
N VAL A 211 -13.23 9.92 -21.27
CA VAL A 211 -13.51 11.31 -21.70
C VAL A 211 -13.09 11.57 -23.15
N ASP A 212 -11.97 11.00 -23.57
CA ASP A 212 -11.45 11.15 -24.93
C ASP A 212 -12.35 10.52 -25.98
N ALA A 213 -13.07 9.43 -25.64
CA ALA A 213 -14.05 8.81 -26.54
C ALA A 213 -15.23 9.75 -26.82
N LEU A 214 -15.77 10.43 -25.81
CA LEU A 214 -16.82 11.43 -25.96
C LEU A 214 -16.35 12.61 -26.84
N ARG A 215 -15.15 13.13 -26.55
CA ARG A 215 -14.54 14.23 -27.30
C ARG A 215 -14.34 13.85 -28.77
N LYS A 216 -13.77 12.67 -29.04
CA LYS A 216 -13.59 12.17 -30.40
C LYS A 216 -14.93 12.05 -31.14
N THR A 217 -15.95 11.49 -30.51
CA THR A 217 -17.27 11.31 -31.10
C THR A 217 -17.90 12.65 -31.49
N VAL A 218 -17.83 13.66 -30.64
CA VAL A 218 -18.30 15.03 -30.94
C VAL A 218 -17.61 15.61 -32.17
N LEU A 219 -16.28 15.42 -32.28
CA LEU A 219 -15.50 15.87 -33.43
C LEU A 219 -15.83 15.10 -34.71
N ASP A 220 -16.05 13.79 -34.63
CA ASP A 220 -16.41 12.93 -35.76
C ASP A 220 -17.81 13.31 -36.29
N VAL A 221 -18.79 13.51 -35.41
CA VAL A 221 -20.13 14.01 -35.80
C VAL A 221 -20.04 15.36 -36.48
N ARG A 222 -19.30 16.31 -35.92
CA ARG A 222 -19.08 17.64 -36.52
C ARG A 222 -18.47 17.54 -37.91
N ALA A 223 -17.42 16.71 -38.07
CA ALA A 223 -16.75 16.55 -39.36
C ALA A 223 -17.67 15.98 -40.43
N GLN A 224 -18.55 15.02 -40.10
CA GLN A 224 -19.51 14.41 -41.01
C GLN A 224 -20.69 15.35 -41.39
N LEU A 225 -20.99 16.34 -40.54
CA LEU A 225 -22.00 17.36 -40.83
C LEU A 225 -21.52 18.44 -41.80
N GLY A 226 -20.18 18.58 -41.97
CA GLY A 226 -19.56 19.50 -42.93
C GLY A 226 -19.48 20.94 -42.48
N GLU A 227 -19.12 21.83 -43.43
CA GLU A 227 -18.90 23.27 -43.17
C GLU A 227 -19.88 24.19 -43.93
N ASP A 228 -20.80 23.63 -44.68
CA ASP A 228 -21.74 24.40 -45.57
C ASP A 228 -22.77 25.23 -44.79
N ALA A 229 -23.06 24.85 -43.56
CA ALA A 229 -23.97 25.55 -42.65
C ALA A 229 -23.37 25.60 -41.21
N PRO A 230 -23.84 26.51 -40.39
CA PRO A 230 -23.45 26.52 -38.97
C PRO A 230 -23.83 25.22 -38.28
N VAL A 231 -22.87 24.54 -37.67
CA VAL A 231 -23.05 23.26 -36.96
C VAL A 231 -22.65 23.38 -35.50
N VAL A 232 -23.49 22.87 -34.62
CA VAL A 232 -23.24 22.68 -33.18
C VAL A 232 -23.50 21.22 -32.84
N VAL A 233 -22.51 20.58 -32.22
CA VAL A 233 -22.67 19.22 -31.68
C VAL A 233 -22.43 19.28 -30.18
N ALA A 234 -23.38 18.77 -29.40
CA ALA A 234 -23.30 18.68 -27.95
C ALA A 234 -23.69 17.27 -27.51
N LEU A 235 -22.75 16.54 -26.95
CA LEU A 235 -23.01 15.22 -26.37
C LEU A 235 -22.79 15.31 -24.85
N ALA A 236 -23.75 14.75 -24.12
CA ALA A 236 -23.66 14.65 -22.66
C ALA A 236 -23.80 13.20 -22.22
N GLY A 237 -23.23 12.84 -21.10
CA GLY A 237 -23.34 11.50 -20.54
C GLY A 237 -22.60 11.40 -19.22
N VAL A 238 -22.41 10.18 -18.74
CA VAL A 238 -21.72 9.85 -17.49
C VAL A 238 -20.47 9.04 -17.84
N ASN A 239 -19.32 9.43 -17.30
CA ASN A 239 -18.09 8.71 -17.53
C ASN A 239 -17.97 7.44 -16.64
N GLU A 240 -16.84 6.74 -16.71
CA GLU A 240 -16.56 5.54 -15.93
C GLU A 240 -16.51 5.74 -14.41
N ASP A 241 -16.35 7.00 -13.95
CA ASP A 241 -16.38 7.38 -12.52
C ASP A 241 -17.77 7.87 -12.07
N ASP A 242 -18.83 7.63 -12.83
CA ASP A 242 -20.19 8.15 -12.62
C ASP A 242 -20.28 9.68 -12.57
N LYS A 243 -19.34 10.39 -13.20
CA LYS A 243 -19.34 11.86 -13.26
C LYS A 243 -20.04 12.34 -14.54
N PRO A 244 -21.02 13.26 -14.42
CA PRO A 244 -21.66 13.84 -15.58
C PRO A 244 -20.67 14.72 -16.35
N MET A 245 -20.66 14.56 -17.67
CA MET A 245 -19.80 15.31 -18.57
C MET A 245 -20.55 15.77 -19.81
N VAL A 246 -20.10 16.89 -20.37
CA VAL A 246 -20.59 17.39 -21.64
C VAL A 246 -19.42 17.79 -22.54
N ALA A 247 -19.47 17.39 -23.80
CA ALA A 247 -18.55 17.80 -24.83
C ALA A 247 -19.30 18.54 -25.93
N VAL A 248 -18.76 19.68 -26.39
CA VAL A 248 -19.36 20.50 -27.45
C VAL A 248 -18.32 20.82 -28.51
N ALA A 249 -18.71 20.72 -29.77
CA ALA A 249 -17.93 21.22 -30.91
C ALA A 249 -18.79 22.07 -31.84
N THR A 250 -18.17 23.09 -32.42
CA THR A 250 -18.77 23.95 -33.45
C THR A 250 -17.86 23.96 -34.67
N ASN A 251 -18.46 24.06 -35.88
CA ASN A 251 -17.68 24.24 -37.10
C ASN A 251 -17.31 25.71 -37.35
N GLU A 252 -16.57 25.99 -38.42
CA GLU A 252 -16.12 27.35 -38.72
C GLU A 252 -17.30 28.30 -39.04
N ALA A 253 -18.30 27.81 -39.77
CA ALA A 253 -19.48 28.60 -40.07
C ALA A 253 -20.24 29.00 -38.80
N ALA A 254 -20.35 28.14 -37.80
CA ALA A 254 -20.97 28.47 -36.52
C ALA A 254 -20.13 29.52 -35.75
N ARG A 255 -18.81 29.40 -35.75
CA ARG A 255 -17.93 30.40 -35.12
C ARG A 255 -18.02 31.79 -35.76
N LYS A 256 -18.13 31.83 -37.11
CA LYS A 256 -18.38 33.09 -37.83
C LYS A 256 -19.74 33.69 -37.51
N ALA A 257 -20.73 32.88 -37.23
CA ALA A 257 -22.08 33.29 -36.75
C ALA A 257 -22.08 33.66 -35.24
N GLY A 258 -20.95 33.68 -34.57
CA GLY A 258 -20.84 34.07 -33.16
C GLY A 258 -21.11 32.94 -32.18
N ILE A 259 -21.30 31.69 -32.64
CA ILE A 259 -21.59 30.53 -31.78
C ILE A 259 -20.29 29.81 -31.43
N LYS A 260 -19.85 29.94 -30.16
CA LYS A 260 -18.59 29.37 -29.66
C LYS A 260 -18.85 28.19 -28.76
N ALA A 261 -18.13 27.09 -28.98
CA ALA A 261 -18.25 25.85 -28.17
C ALA A 261 -17.97 26.10 -26.68
N GLY A 262 -16.98 26.93 -26.37
CA GLY A 262 -16.63 27.24 -24.96
C GLY A 262 -17.74 27.95 -24.18
N ASP A 263 -18.54 28.80 -24.85
CA ASP A 263 -19.66 29.50 -24.21
C ASP A 263 -20.80 28.51 -23.91
N LEU A 264 -21.06 27.58 -24.84
CA LEU A 264 -22.06 26.52 -24.67
C LEU A 264 -21.67 25.53 -23.58
N VAL A 265 -20.40 25.10 -23.54
CA VAL A 265 -19.88 24.21 -22.48
C VAL A 265 -20.00 24.89 -21.12
N ARG A 266 -19.64 26.16 -21.01
CA ARG A 266 -19.73 26.92 -19.76
C ARG A 266 -21.14 27.01 -19.21
N GLY A 267 -22.13 27.23 -20.14
CA GLY A 267 -23.54 27.21 -19.79
C GLY A 267 -24.01 25.84 -19.29
N ALA A 268 -23.66 24.77 -20.00
CA ALA A 268 -24.00 23.41 -19.61
C ALA A 268 -23.32 22.97 -18.30
N ALA A 269 -22.05 23.29 -18.14
CA ALA A 269 -21.29 22.96 -16.92
C ALA A 269 -21.88 23.62 -15.67
N LYS A 270 -22.37 24.88 -15.80
CA LYS A 270 -23.04 25.59 -14.69
C LYS A 270 -24.31 24.87 -14.23
N VAL A 271 -25.06 24.30 -15.16
CA VAL A 271 -26.28 23.52 -14.85
C VAL A 271 -25.92 22.20 -14.14
N LEU A 272 -24.81 21.57 -14.54
CA LEU A 272 -24.30 20.33 -13.96
C LEU A 272 -23.53 20.53 -12.63
N GLY A 273 -23.38 21.77 -12.16
CA GLY A 273 -22.63 22.08 -10.92
C GLY A 273 -21.11 21.93 -11.06
N GLY A 274 -20.58 21.93 -12.30
CA GLY A 274 -19.17 21.77 -12.61
C GLY A 274 -18.53 23.02 -13.21
N GLY A 275 -17.18 22.99 -13.35
CA GLY A 275 -16.39 24.00 -14.09
C GLY A 275 -16.12 23.50 -15.51
N GLY A 276 -16.55 24.24 -16.52
CA GLY A 276 -16.25 23.97 -17.91
C GLY A 276 -15.10 24.85 -18.41
N GLY A 277 -14.13 24.24 -19.10
CA GLY A 277 -13.01 24.92 -19.73
C GLY A 277 -12.67 24.32 -21.10
#